data_9eb35b3125ddf8e88729ec2fb7e0cf55
#
_entry.id   9eb35b3125ddf8e88729ec2fb7e0cf55
#
_cell.length_a   1.000
_cell.length_b   1.000
_cell.length_c   1.000
_cell.angle_alpha   90.00
_cell.angle_beta   90.00
_cell.angle_gamma   90.00
#
_symmetry.space_group_name_H-M   'P 1'
#
loop_
_entity.id
_entity.type
_entity.pdbx_description
1 polymer ?
#
loop_
_entity_poly.entity_id
_entity_poly.type
_entity_poly.pdbx_seq_one_letter_code
_entity_poly.pdbx_strand_id
1 'polypeptide(L)'
;MAKAKFERNKPHVNIGTIGHVDHGKTTLTAAITKVLNLKGDADFVDYANIDKAPEERARGITINTAHVEYQTENRHYAHVDCPGHADYVKNMITGAAQMDGAILVVSAADGPMPQTREHILLSRQVGVPKIVVFMNKCDTVSYTHLDVYKRQRRHWSAGGRGGACAGGDRPRCR
;
A
#
# COMPACT_ATOMS: atom_id res chain seq x y z
N MET A 1 21.03 8.72 32.10
CA MET A 1 21.10 9.35 30.76
C MET A 1 19.72 9.73 30.31
N ALA A 2 19.41 11.02 30.11
CA ALA A 2 18.12 11.48 29.62
C ALA A 2 17.96 11.03 28.16
N LYS A 3 16.87 10.34 27.81
CA LYS A 3 16.54 10.04 26.43
C LYS A 3 16.40 11.35 25.67
N ALA A 4 17.11 11.49 24.54
CA ALA A 4 16.95 12.63 23.66
C ALA A 4 15.46 12.76 23.28
N LYS A 5 14.90 13.97 23.44
CA LYS A 5 13.53 14.26 23.09
C LYS A 5 13.43 14.25 21.57
N PHE A 6 12.58 13.37 21.03
CA PHE A 6 12.35 13.31 19.59
C PHE A 6 11.63 14.60 19.13
N GLU A 7 12.31 15.42 18.35
CA GLU A 7 11.73 16.64 17.78
C GLU A 7 11.07 16.32 16.43
N ARG A 8 9.78 16.52 16.35
CA ARG A 8 9.02 16.33 15.11
C ARG A 8 9.15 17.56 14.21
N ASN A 9 10.11 17.52 13.30
CA ASN A 9 10.36 18.62 12.36
C ASN A 9 9.50 18.52 11.08
N LYS A 10 8.85 17.39 10.82
CA LYS A 10 8.02 17.14 9.64
C LYS A 10 6.64 16.60 10.04
N PRO A 11 5.57 16.90 9.26
CA PRO A 11 4.27 16.25 9.45
C PRO A 11 4.39 14.73 9.37
N HIS A 12 3.76 14.04 10.32
CA HIS A 12 3.79 12.58 10.43
C HIS A 12 2.52 11.96 9.84
N VAL A 13 2.66 10.84 9.13
CA VAL A 13 1.56 10.09 8.55
C VAL A 13 1.82 8.60 8.73
N ASN A 14 0.83 7.90 9.26
CA ASN A 14 0.84 6.44 9.36
C ASN A 14 0.23 5.85 8.09
N ILE A 15 0.99 5.07 7.37
CA ILE A 15 0.50 4.35 6.20
C ILE A 15 0.76 2.86 6.36
N GLY A 16 0.07 2.03 5.59
CA GLY A 16 0.39 0.61 5.62
C GLY A 16 -0.02 -0.12 4.37
N THR A 17 0.56 -1.31 4.20
CA THR A 17 0.26 -2.23 3.11
C THR A 17 -0.79 -3.24 3.53
N ILE A 18 -1.81 -3.39 2.71
CA ILE A 18 -2.88 -4.39 2.84
C ILE A 18 -3.05 -5.14 1.51
N GLY A 19 -3.68 -6.31 1.54
CA GLY A 19 -3.94 -7.12 0.35
C GLY A 19 -3.65 -8.60 0.57
N HIS A 20 -3.92 -9.40 -0.45
CA HIS A 20 -3.78 -10.85 -0.40
C HIS A 20 -2.34 -11.31 -0.13
N VAL A 21 -2.18 -12.53 0.35
CA VAL A 21 -0.87 -13.20 0.48
C VAL A 21 -0.20 -13.28 -0.90
N ASP A 22 1.11 -13.25 -0.96
CA ASP A 22 1.93 -13.32 -2.18
C ASP A 22 1.72 -12.21 -3.23
N HIS A 23 0.93 -11.19 -2.94
CA HIS A 23 0.81 -10.02 -3.82
C HIS A 23 2.00 -9.06 -3.73
N GLY A 24 2.95 -9.29 -2.80
CA GLY A 24 4.22 -8.56 -2.69
C GLY A 24 4.16 -7.32 -1.79
N LYS A 25 3.38 -7.36 -0.70
CA LYS A 25 3.30 -6.27 0.29
C LYS A 25 4.66 -5.99 0.95
N THR A 26 5.23 -7.00 1.58
CA THR A 26 6.53 -6.91 2.26
C THR A 26 7.66 -6.57 1.28
N THR A 27 7.60 -7.10 0.05
CA THR A 27 8.54 -6.76 -1.03
C THR A 27 8.46 -5.28 -1.40
N LEU A 28 7.24 -4.72 -1.47
CA LEU A 28 7.04 -3.29 -1.72
C LEU A 28 7.61 -2.45 -0.60
N THR A 29 7.37 -2.82 0.66
CA THR A 29 7.91 -2.15 1.83
C THR A 29 9.45 -2.14 1.81
N ALA A 30 10.09 -3.28 1.54
CA ALA A 30 11.53 -3.37 1.38
C ALA A 30 12.06 -2.52 0.22
N ALA A 31 11.35 -2.48 -0.90
CA ALA A 31 11.74 -1.66 -2.06
C ALA A 31 11.67 -0.15 -1.75
N ILE A 32 10.64 0.30 -1.03
CA ILE A 32 10.51 1.70 -0.59
C ILE A 32 11.69 2.09 0.28
N THR A 33 12.02 1.30 1.32
CA THR A 33 13.16 1.59 2.20
C THR A 33 14.48 1.60 1.45
N LYS A 34 14.68 0.68 0.50
CA LYS A 34 15.88 0.63 -0.33
C LYS A 34 16.06 1.89 -1.18
N VAL A 35 15.00 2.32 -1.86
CA VAL A 35 15.05 3.53 -2.71
C VAL A 35 15.29 4.79 -1.89
N LEU A 36 14.65 4.91 -0.72
CA LEU A 36 14.83 6.06 0.16
C LEU A 36 16.20 6.04 0.86
N ASN A 37 16.74 4.87 1.17
CA ASN A 37 18.11 4.76 1.68
C ASN A 37 19.15 5.27 0.67
N LEU A 38 18.97 5.00 -0.62
CA LEU A 38 19.84 5.55 -1.67
C LEU A 38 19.79 7.08 -1.75
N LYS A 39 18.71 7.71 -1.25
CA LYS A 39 18.57 9.18 -1.14
C LYS A 39 19.00 9.73 0.21
N GLY A 40 19.34 8.86 1.18
CA GLY A 40 19.67 9.27 2.55
C GLY A 40 18.46 9.59 3.45
N ASP A 41 17.25 9.24 3.03
CA ASP A 41 16.00 9.57 3.71
C ASP A 41 15.43 8.43 4.57
N ALA A 42 16.05 7.26 4.58
CA ALA A 42 15.65 6.11 5.39
C ALA A 42 16.80 5.16 5.69
N ASP A 43 16.69 4.41 6.78
CA ASP A 43 17.51 3.23 7.01
C ASP A 43 16.98 2.07 6.14
N PHE A 44 17.90 1.41 5.42
CA PHE A 44 17.52 0.25 4.63
C PHE A 44 17.14 -0.92 5.54
N VAL A 45 15.92 -1.43 5.36
CA VAL A 45 15.44 -2.65 6.02
C VAL A 45 15.29 -3.73 4.96
N ASP A 46 16.13 -4.75 5.04
CA ASP A 46 16.05 -5.90 4.14
C ASP A 46 14.75 -6.70 4.39
N TYR A 47 14.25 -7.35 3.36
CA TYR A 47 13.07 -8.22 3.40
C TYR A 47 13.10 -9.18 4.60
N ALA A 48 14.23 -9.86 4.82
CA ALA A 48 14.43 -10.79 5.94
C ALA A 48 14.40 -10.13 7.33
N ASN A 49 14.52 -8.81 7.40
CA ASN A 49 14.48 -8.05 8.65
C ASN A 49 13.12 -7.39 8.91
N ILE A 50 12.22 -7.39 7.94
CA ILE A 50 10.83 -6.98 8.10
C ILE A 50 10.07 -8.12 8.79
N ASP A 51 10.13 -9.33 8.24
CA ASP A 51 9.55 -10.54 8.81
C ASP A 51 10.55 -11.17 9.79
N LYS A 52 10.49 -10.75 11.06
CA LYS A 52 11.53 -11.09 12.06
C LYS A 52 11.31 -12.45 12.74
N ALA A 53 10.06 -12.92 12.82
CA ALA A 53 9.74 -14.15 13.54
C ALA A 53 10.26 -15.39 12.79
N PRO A 54 10.81 -16.40 13.50
CA PRO A 54 11.28 -17.64 12.88
C PRO A 54 10.19 -18.34 12.06
N GLU A 55 8.94 -18.27 12.52
CA GLU A 55 7.78 -18.86 11.82
C GLU A 55 7.44 -18.13 10.52
N GLU A 56 7.59 -16.80 10.49
CA GLU A 56 7.39 -15.97 9.30
C GLU A 56 8.41 -16.34 8.22
N ARG A 57 9.67 -16.47 8.62
CA ARG A 57 10.76 -16.87 7.72
C ARG A 57 10.59 -18.29 7.20
N ALA A 58 10.16 -19.23 8.06
CA ALA A 58 9.96 -20.63 7.68
C ALA A 58 8.80 -20.80 6.69
N ARG A 59 7.74 -19.99 6.82
CA ARG A 59 6.54 -20.07 5.99
C ARG A 59 6.56 -19.10 4.80
N GLY A 60 7.45 -18.09 4.81
CA GLY A 60 7.50 -17.03 3.81
C GLY A 60 6.27 -16.13 3.81
N ILE A 61 5.56 -16.01 4.95
CA ILE A 61 4.37 -15.18 5.10
C ILE A 61 4.48 -14.28 6.32
N THR A 62 3.97 -13.06 6.22
CA THR A 62 3.87 -12.13 7.36
C THR A 62 2.74 -12.57 8.28
N ILE A 63 3.05 -12.77 9.55
CA ILE A 63 2.10 -13.16 10.62
C ILE A 63 1.75 -11.96 11.49
N ASN A 64 2.77 -11.23 11.94
CA ASN A 64 2.62 -10.04 12.77
C ASN A 64 2.78 -8.78 11.93
N THR A 65 2.23 -7.67 12.42
CA THR A 65 2.46 -6.37 11.80
C THR A 65 3.90 -5.93 12.02
N ALA A 66 4.58 -5.58 10.93
CA ALA A 66 5.92 -5.00 11.00
C ALA A 66 5.83 -3.47 10.85
N HIS A 67 6.66 -2.75 11.60
CA HIS A 67 6.72 -1.29 11.55
C HIS A 67 8.08 -0.87 11.00
N VAL A 68 8.04 0.00 10.00
CA VAL A 68 9.22 0.58 9.35
C VAL A 68 9.02 2.09 9.25
N GLU A 69 10.04 2.86 9.61
CA GLU A 69 10.01 4.31 9.54
C GLU A 69 10.88 4.81 8.39
N TYR A 70 10.39 5.82 7.69
CA TYR A 70 11.15 6.53 6.66
C TYR A 70 10.62 7.95 6.47
N GLN A 71 11.39 8.76 5.79
CA GLN A 71 11.02 10.14 5.53
C GLN A 71 11.20 10.50 4.07
N THR A 72 10.54 11.57 3.68
CA THR A 72 10.75 12.28 2.42
C THR A 72 11.08 13.74 2.74
N GLU A 73 11.38 14.53 1.75
CA GLU A 73 11.64 15.97 1.94
C GLU A 73 10.53 16.66 2.74
N ASN A 74 9.28 16.26 2.54
CA ASN A 74 8.11 16.95 3.07
C ASN A 74 7.45 16.27 4.28
N ARG A 75 7.69 14.95 4.50
CA ARG A 75 6.93 14.18 5.49
C ARG A 75 7.73 13.04 6.10
N HIS A 76 7.39 12.69 7.32
CA HIS A 76 7.80 11.48 8.01
C HIS A 76 6.68 10.44 7.96
N TYR A 77 7.01 9.19 7.67
CA TYR A 77 6.07 8.08 7.55
C TYR A 77 6.41 6.97 8.52
N ALA A 78 5.40 6.48 9.23
CA ALA A 78 5.44 5.16 9.84
C ALA A 78 4.66 4.19 8.93
N HIS A 79 5.35 3.18 8.44
CA HIS A 79 4.77 2.18 7.54
C HIS A 79 4.49 0.89 8.30
N VAL A 80 3.25 0.44 8.23
CA VAL A 80 2.78 -0.79 8.86
C VAL A 80 2.59 -1.85 7.78
N ASP A 81 3.42 -2.88 7.77
CA ASP A 81 3.20 -4.04 6.89
C ASP A 81 2.24 -5.02 7.55
N CYS A 82 1.09 -5.26 6.91
CA CYS A 82 0.04 -6.11 7.45
C CYS A 82 0.07 -7.51 6.86
N PRO A 83 -0.25 -8.55 7.66
CA PRO A 83 -0.40 -9.90 7.16
C PRO A 83 -1.51 -9.99 6.11
N GLY A 84 -1.33 -10.88 5.14
CA GLY A 84 -2.28 -11.09 4.04
C GLY A 84 -3.15 -12.33 4.19
N HIS A 85 -2.79 -13.24 5.09
CA HIS A 85 -3.47 -14.52 5.27
C HIS A 85 -4.72 -14.40 6.14
N ALA A 86 -5.77 -15.15 5.81
CA ALA A 86 -7.05 -15.12 6.53
C ALA A 86 -6.93 -15.44 8.04
N ASP A 87 -6.01 -16.33 8.42
CA ASP A 87 -5.82 -16.72 9.83
C ASP A 87 -5.32 -15.56 10.69
N TYR A 88 -4.72 -14.51 10.09
CA TYR A 88 -4.11 -13.38 10.80
C TYR A 88 -4.91 -12.07 10.66
N VAL A 89 -6.19 -12.17 10.34
CA VAL A 89 -7.10 -11.01 10.20
C VAL A 89 -7.11 -10.12 11.44
N LYS A 90 -7.01 -10.69 12.65
CA LYS A 90 -6.93 -9.91 13.90
C LYS A 90 -5.72 -8.97 13.92
N ASN A 91 -4.55 -9.47 13.50
CA ASN A 91 -3.33 -8.69 13.44
C ASN A 91 -3.43 -7.60 12.35
N MET A 92 -4.06 -7.94 11.23
CA MET A 92 -4.36 -6.96 10.16
C MET A 92 -5.25 -5.83 10.66
N ILE A 93 -6.34 -6.12 11.39
CA ILE A 93 -7.24 -5.12 11.95
C ILE A 93 -6.50 -4.20 12.94
N THR A 94 -5.68 -4.77 13.82
CA THR A 94 -4.88 -4.01 14.79
C THR A 94 -3.90 -3.07 14.08
N GLY A 95 -3.25 -3.52 13.02
CA GLY A 95 -2.38 -2.67 12.20
C GLY A 95 -3.16 -1.58 11.46
N ALA A 96 -4.28 -1.94 10.83
CA ALA A 96 -5.12 -1.02 10.07
C ALA A 96 -5.71 0.11 10.93
N ALA A 97 -6.02 -0.16 12.20
CA ALA A 97 -6.52 0.85 13.15
C ALA A 97 -5.56 2.00 13.41
N GLN A 98 -4.28 1.82 13.10
CA GLN A 98 -3.23 2.83 13.32
C GLN A 98 -2.92 3.65 12.06
N MET A 99 -3.61 3.39 10.94
CA MET A 99 -3.28 3.97 9.64
C MET A 99 -4.13 5.19 9.30
N ASP A 100 -3.48 6.25 8.81
CA ASP A 100 -4.12 7.41 8.16
C ASP A 100 -4.41 7.12 6.67
N GLY A 101 -3.75 6.12 6.11
CA GLY A 101 -3.95 5.67 4.73
C GLY A 101 -3.42 4.26 4.49
N ALA A 102 -4.06 3.53 3.59
CA ALA A 102 -3.63 2.19 3.22
C ALA A 102 -3.24 2.09 1.74
N ILE A 103 -2.21 1.29 1.46
CA ILE A 103 -1.79 0.89 0.12
C ILE A 103 -2.32 -0.53 -0.11
N LEU A 104 -3.33 -0.66 -0.96
CA LEU A 104 -3.84 -1.95 -1.38
C LEU A 104 -2.96 -2.51 -2.49
N VAL A 105 -2.20 -3.54 -2.19
CA VAL A 105 -1.33 -4.22 -3.16
C VAL A 105 -2.09 -5.36 -3.83
N VAL A 106 -2.18 -5.30 -5.16
CA VAL A 106 -2.87 -6.31 -5.98
C VAL A 106 -1.93 -6.78 -7.08
N SER A 107 -1.78 -8.10 -7.21
CA SER A 107 -1.06 -8.70 -8.34
C SER A 107 -1.85 -8.50 -9.63
N ALA A 108 -1.18 -8.06 -10.70
CA ALA A 108 -1.80 -7.87 -12.01
C ALA A 108 -2.18 -9.21 -12.67
N ALA A 109 -1.48 -10.30 -12.32
CA ALA A 109 -1.74 -11.63 -12.84
C ALA A 109 -3.00 -12.26 -12.20
N ASP A 110 -3.11 -12.14 -10.88
CA ASP A 110 -4.16 -12.82 -10.10
C ASP A 110 -5.42 -11.95 -9.93
N GLY A 111 -5.27 -10.63 -10.00
CA GLY A 111 -6.36 -9.69 -9.76
C GLY A 111 -6.81 -9.63 -8.30
N PRO A 112 -8.02 -9.10 -8.04
CA PRO A 112 -8.58 -9.03 -6.69
C PRO A 112 -9.01 -10.42 -6.20
N MET A 113 -8.36 -10.91 -5.16
CA MET A 113 -8.63 -12.19 -4.50
C MET A 113 -9.63 -12.02 -3.33
N PRO A 114 -10.19 -13.10 -2.74
CA PRO A 114 -11.16 -13.00 -1.65
C PRO A 114 -10.68 -12.14 -0.48
N GLN A 115 -9.43 -12.32 0.00
CA GLN A 115 -8.86 -11.50 1.08
C GLN A 115 -8.68 -10.03 0.69
N THR A 116 -8.53 -9.72 -0.60
CA THR A 116 -8.48 -8.33 -1.06
C THR A 116 -9.77 -7.58 -0.72
N ARG A 117 -10.93 -8.21 -0.97
CA ARG A 117 -12.26 -7.65 -0.65
C ARG A 117 -12.46 -7.51 0.86
N GLU A 118 -12.08 -8.54 1.59
CA GLU A 118 -12.15 -8.57 3.05
C GLU A 118 -11.31 -7.45 3.67
N HIS A 119 -10.07 -7.27 3.24
CA HIS A 119 -9.19 -6.21 3.72
C HIS A 119 -9.72 -4.81 3.43
N ILE A 120 -10.36 -4.58 2.27
CA ILE A 120 -11.00 -3.31 1.95
C ILE A 120 -12.16 -3.03 2.91
N LEU A 121 -13.02 -4.02 3.15
CA LEU A 121 -14.16 -3.89 4.06
C LEU A 121 -13.71 -3.62 5.49
N LEU A 122 -12.77 -4.40 5.98
CA LEU A 122 -12.21 -4.26 7.33
C LEU A 122 -11.51 -2.91 7.51
N SER A 123 -10.70 -2.48 6.57
CA SER A 123 -10.04 -1.17 6.62
C SER A 123 -11.05 -0.03 6.69
N ARG A 124 -12.17 -0.12 5.97
CA ARG A 124 -13.25 0.86 6.06
C ARG A 124 -13.97 0.83 7.41
N GLN A 125 -14.24 -0.35 7.96
CA GLN A 125 -14.87 -0.51 9.28
C GLN A 125 -14.01 0.05 10.42
N VAL A 126 -12.69 -0.11 10.30
CA VAL A 126 -11.72 0.42 11.27
C VAL A 126 -11.50 1.93 11.10
N GLY A 127 -11.98 2.51 9.99
CA GLY A 127 -11.95 3.95 9.78
C GLY A 127 -10.75 4.47 9.01
N VAL A 128 -10.04 3.64 8.23
CA VAL A 128 -8.97 4.09 7.34
C VAL A 128 -9.54 5.05 6.27
N PRO A 129 -9.16 6.34 6.28
CA PRO A 129 -9.86 7.34 5.48
C PRO A 129 -9.51 7.29 3.99
N LYS A 130 -8.33 6.78 3.63
CA LYS A 130 -7.84 6.74 2.24
C LYS A 130 -7.22 5.41 1.90
N ILE A 131 -7.58 4.86 0.72
CA ILE A 131 -6.98 3.65 0.17
C ILE A 131 -6.45 3.99 -1.22
N VAL A 132 -5.16 3.70 -1.45
CA VAL A 132 -4.49 3.82 -2.76
C VAL A 132 -4.22 2.42 -3.28
N VAL A 133 -4.51 2.17 -4.55
CA VAL A 133 -4.26 0.86 -5.17
C VAL A 133 -2.89 0.87 -5.84
N PHE A 134 -2.06 -0.10 -5.49
CA PHE A 134 -0.79 -0.40 -6.13
C PHE A 134 -0.89 -1.72 -6.88
N MET A 135 -0.78 -1.66 -8.21
CA MET A 135 -0.78 -2.84 -9.07
C MET A 135 0.65 -3.36 -9.19
N ASN A 136 0.89 -4.55 -8.66
CA ASN A 136 2.19 -5.22 -8.63
C ASN A 136 2.28 -6.35 -9.67
N LYS A 137 3.46 -6.88 -9.90
CA LYS A 137 3.73 -7.99 -10.85
C LYS A 137 3.22 -7.71 -12.27
N CYS A 138 3.29 -6.47 -12.72
CA CYS A 138 2.81 -6.08 -14.06
C CYS A 138 3.69 -6.63 -15.19
N ASP A 139 4.88 -7.09 -14.88
CA ASP A 139 5.82 -7.75 -15.80
C ASP A 139 5.41 -9.17 -16.19
N THR A 140 4.56 -9.81 -15.37
CA THR A 140 4.08 -11.19 -15.59
C THR A 140 2.90 -11.29 -16.56
N VAL A 141 2.35 -10.17 -17.01
CA VAL A 141 1.13 -10.11 -17.85
C VAL A 141 1.42 -9.44 -19.18
N SER A 142 0.93 -10.02 -20.29
CA SER A 142 1.05 -9.37 -21.60
C SER A 142 0.16 -8.13 -21.71
N TYR A 143 0.75 -7.01 -22.03
CA TYR A 143 0.33 -5.64 -21.69
C TYR A 143 -0.80 -5.00 -22.49
N THR A 144 -1.39 -5.63 -23.46
CA THR A 144 -2.35 -4.95 -24.35
C THR A 144 -3.54 -4.29 -23.64
N HIS A 145 -4.00 -4.82 -22.51
CA HIS A 145 -5.14 -4.26 -21.77
C HIS A 145 -4.77 -3.28 -20.65
N LEU A 146 -3.61 -3.43 -20.03
CA LEU A 146 -3.18 -2.57 -18.92
C LEU A 146 -2.79 -1.16 -19.36
N ASP A 147 -2.27 -1.01 -20.58
CA ASP A 147 -1.84 0.30 -21.08
C ASP A 147 -3.03 1.20 -21.43
N VAL A 148 -4.13 0.64 -21.91
CA VAL A 148 -5.39 1.36 -22.14
C VAL A 148 -5.98 1.86 -20.82
N TYR A 149 -5.92 1.06 -19.76
CA TYR A 149 -6.43 1.45 -18.43
C TYR A 149 -5.58 2.54 -17.75
N LYS A 150 -4.26 2.51 -17.91
CA LYS A 150 -3.33 3.54 -17.43
C LYS A 150 -3.55 4.87 -18.15
N ARG A 151 -3.84 4.87 -19.44
CA ARG A 151 -4.13 6.08 -20.22
C ARG A 151 -5.43 6.75 -19.79
N GLN A 152 -6.47 5.98 -19.48
CA GLN A 152 -7.74 6.52 -19.01
C GLN A 152 -7.63 7.23 -17.65
N ARG A 153 -6.79 6.73 -16.72
CA ARG A 153 -6.58 7.37 -15.41
C ARG A 153 -5.81 8.70 -15.50
N ARG A 154 -4.87 8.84 -16.44
CA ARG A 154 -4.15 10.12 -16.66
C ARG A 154 -5.06 11.23 -17.15
N HIS A 155 -6.12 10.91 -17.87
CA HIS A 155 -7.09 11.90 -18.35
C HIS A 155 -8.04 12.37 -17.24
N TRP A 156 -8.31 11.56 -16.22
CA TRP A 156 -9.23 11.93 -15.14
C TRP A 156 -8.58 12.74 -14.02
N SER A 157 -7.30 12.66 -13.82
CA SER A 157 -6.56 13.46 -12.83
C SER A 157 -6.20 14.87 -13.32
N ALA A 158 -6.31 15.16 -14.62
CA ALA A 158 -6.05 16.48 -15.20
C ALA A 158 -7.29 17.37 -15.32
N GLY A 159 -8.50 16.85 -15.03
CA GLY A 159 -9.80 17.54 -15.25
C GLY A 159 -10.50 18.06 -13.99
N GLY A 160 -9.79 18.28 -12.90
CA GLY A 160 -10.37 18.76 -11.63
C GLY A 160 -10.38 20.28 -11.47
N ARG A 161 -11.00 21.01 -12.38
CA ARG A 161 -11.57 22.36 -12.11
C ARG A 161 -12.76 22.60 -13.02
N GLY A 162 -13.96 22.63 -12.41
CA GLY A 162 -15.18 23.32 -12.77
C GLY A 162 -15.49 23.46 -14.27
N GLY A 163 -16.44 22.66 -14.74
CA GLY A 163 -17.12 22.89 -16.00
C GLY A 163 -18.42 22.12 -15.99
N ALA A 164 -19.54 22.87 -15.95
CA ALA A 164 -20.88 22.34 -16.01
C ALA A 164 -21.10 21.51 -17.29
N CYS A 165 -21.66 20.33 -17.16
CA CYS A 165 -22.14 19.53 -18.29
C CYS A 165 -23.41 20.19 -18.88
N ALA A 166 -23.25 20.86 -20.02
CA ALA A 166 -24.35 21.15 -20.94
C ALA A 166 -24.55 19.93 -21.83
N GLY A 167 -25.81 19.54 -22.05
CA GLY A 167 -26.24 18.31 -22.69
C GLY A 167 -25.79 18.15 -24.14
N GLY A 168 -25.76 16.90 -24.57
CA GLY A 168 -25.60 16.51 -25.97
C GLY A 168 -25.25 15.05 -26.16
N ASP A 169 -26.23 14.30 -26.61
CA ASP A 169 -26.22 13.02 -27.35
C ASP A 169 -25.21 11.91 -27.04
N ARG A 170 -25.77 10.80 -26.57
CA ARG A 170 -25.12 9.49 -26.52
C ARG A 170 -25.24 8.76 -27.87
N PRO A 171 -24.15 8.34 -28.50
CA PRO A 171 -24.25 7.35 -29.56
C PRO A 171 -24.48 5.94 -28.94
N ARG A 172 -25.49 5.23 -29.48
CA ARG A 172 -25.79 3.83 -29.17
C ARG A 172 -24.68 2.93 -29.73
N CYS A 173 -24.08 2.10 -28.88
CA CYS A 173 -23.29 0.97 -29.35
C CYS A 173 -24.21 -0.11 -29.87
N ARG A 174 -23.93 -0.56 -31.07
CA ARG A 174 -24.38 -1.85 -31.62
C ARG A 174 -23.36 -2.92 -31.26
#